data_9e937a3183506a76399e2388002c97cf
#
_entry.id   9e937a3183506a76399e2388002c97cf
#
_cell.length_a   1.000
_cell.length_b   1.000
_cell.length_c   1.000
_cell.angle_alpha   90.00
_cell.angle_beta   90.00
_cell.angle_gamma   90.00
#
_symmetry.space_group_name_H-M   'P 1'
#
loop_
_entity.id
_entity.type
_entity.pdbx_description
1 polymer ?
#
loop_
_entity_poly.entity_id
_entity_poly.type
_entity_poly.pdbx_seq_one_letter_code
_entity_poly.pdbx_strand_id
1 'polypeptide(L)'
;LTLDWFGQGNPYKFGLIGSSDTHVLGGSFDESNYWSKVGILDGSPASRGTIPLTQERINTTRQGLIDANQPVLLIDREQGTYMDVGFDQWGASGLAAVWAEENTRESIFKALRNKETFATSGSRIKLRFFAGYDIASVDLDSSDLISQAYEKGVPMGSDINYDDDREPHFLVWAVKGKHGAPLQRIQIIKGWIDANSGRPKEMVYDVVCSDAVSYTHLTLPTKQP
;
A
#
# COMPACT_ATOMS: atom_id res chain seq x y z
N LEU A 1 15.61 3.95 8.74
CA LEU A 1 16.02 5.26 8.22
C LEU A 1 17.52 5.31 8.32
N THR A 2 18.19 5.25 7.21
CA THR A 2 19.62 5.23 7.18
C THR A 2 20.14 6.62 7.33
N LEU A 3 20.93 6.71 8.33
CA LEU A 3 21.94 7.72 8.45
C LEU A 3 22.79 7.72 7.19
N ASP A 4 23.26 8.88 6.84
CA ASP A 4 24.29 9.10 5.84
C ASP A 4 25.58 8.38 6.27
N TRP A 5 25.59 7.05 6.19
CA TRP A 5 26.71 6.22 6.58
C TRP A 5 27.98 6.51 5.77
N PHE A 6 27.81 7.08 4.58
CA PHE A 6 28.93 7.35 3.65
C PHE A 6 29.03 8.84 3.24
N GLY A 7 28.33 9.75 3.89
CA GLY A 7 28.32 11.17 3.49
C GLY A 7 27.58 11.45 2.18
N GLN A 8 26.71 10.53 1.72
CA GLN A 8 26.03 10.62 0.41
C GLN A 8 24.53 10.87 0.50
N GLY A 9 24.00 11.15 1.68
CA GLY A 9 22.58 11.37 1.92
C GLY A 9 21.78 10.08 2.10
N ASN A 10 20.46 10.22 2.23
CA ASN A 10 19.57 9.09 2.43
C ASN A 10 19.46 8.20 1.17
N PRO A 11 19.97 6.96 1.18
CA PRO A 11 19.91 6.06 0.02
C PRO A 11 18.50 5.49 -0.23
N TYR A 12 17.55 5.68 0.70
CA TYR A 12 16.18 5.14 0.62
C TYR A 12 15.15 6.15 0.11
N LYS A 13 15.57 7.11 -0.71
CA LYS A 13 14.67 8.04 -1.41
C LYS A 13 14.01 7.37 -2.63
N PHE A 14 13.24 6.32 -2.40
CA PHE A 14 12.47 5.63 -3.42
C PHE A 14 10.96 5.91 -3.28
N GLY A 15 10.19 5.65 -4.34
CA GLY A 15 8.73 5.64 -4.30
C GLY A 15 8.22 4.32 -3.71
N LEU A 16 6.99 4.33 -3.21
CA LEU A 16 6.34 3.15 -2.66
C LEU A 16 5.39 2.55 -3.69
N ILE A 17 5.45 1.25 -3.86
CA ILE A 17 4.53 0.46 -4.67
C ILE A 17 4.04 -0.75 -3.87
N GLY A 18 2.86 -1.26 -4.22
CA GLY A 18 2.37 -2.54 -3.72
C GLY A 18 2.54 -3.64 -4.76
N SER A 19 2.39 -4.88 -4.33
CA SER A 19 2.37 -6.05 -5.20
C SER A 19 1.48 -7.13 -4.60
N SER A 20 0.84 -7.93 -5.45
CA SER A 20 0.09 -9.12 -5.05
C SER A 20 1.00 -10.31 -4.75
N ASP A 21 2.29 -10.21 -5.09
CA ASP A 21 3.25 -11.32 -5.02
C ASP A 21 2.83 -12.53 -5.87
N THR A 22 2.06 -12.29 -6.93
CA THR A 22 1.55 -13.36 -7.80
C THR A 22 2.68 -13.95 -8.64
N HIS A 23 2.74 -15.28 -8.68
CA HIS A 23 3.79 -16.04 -9.37
C HIS A 23 3.38 -16.51 -10.77
N VAL A 24 2.11 -16.31 -11.13
CA VAL A 24 1.53 -16.78 -12.40
C VAL A 24 0.68 -15.70 -13.05
N LEU A 25 0.53 -15.77 -14.39
CA LEU A 25 -0.33 -14.87 -15.15
C LEU A 25 -1.79 -15.30 -15.19
N GLY A 26 -2.10 -16.56 -14.87
CA GLY A 26 -3.41 -17.17 -15.02
C GLY A 26 -4.36 -16.99 -13.84
N GLY A 27 -4.10 -16.07 -12.93
CA GLY A 27 -4.95 -15.82 -11.76
C GLY A 27 -6.00 -14.75 -11.97
N SER A 28 -6.95 -14.64 -11.05
CA SER A 28 -7.85 -13.50 -10.92
C SER A 28 -7.31 -12.52 -9.88
N PHE A 29 -7.29 -11.23 -10.20
CA PHE A 29 -6.85 -10.13 -9.33
C PHE A 29 -8.02 -9.27 -8.85
N ASP A 30 -9.25 -9.74 -9.03
CA ASP A 30 -10.44 -9.10 -8.51
C ASP A 30 -10.57 -9.42 -7.02
N GLU A 31 -10.76 -8.43 -6.17
CA GLU A 31 -10.90 -8.59 -4.71
C GLU A 31 -12.07 -9.52 -4.34
N SER A 32 -13.13 -9.53 -5.14
CA SER A 32 -14.30 -10.37 -4.90
C SER A 32 -14.12 -11.81 -5.37
N ASN A 33 -13.10 -12.09 -6.19
CA ASN A 33 -12.86 -13.37 -6.83
C ASN A 33 -11.37 -13.65 -7.04
N TYR A 34 -10.57 -13.41 -6.00
CA TYR A 34 -9.15 -13.69 -6.05
C TYR A 34 -8.86 -15.19 -5.97
N TRP A 35 -8.00 -15.68 -6.86
CA TRP A 35 -7.53 -17.05 -6.85
C TRP A 35 -6.22 -17.21 -7.64
N SER A 36 -5.51 -18.33 -7.36
CA SER A 36 -4.33 -18.74 -8.13
C SER A 36 -3.14 -17.78 -8.07
N LYS A 37 -2.69 -17.48 -6.84
CA LYS A 37 -1.45 -16.73 -6.62
C LYS A 37 -0.21 -17.52 -7.09
N VAL A 38 -0.15 -18.82 -6.81
CA VAL A 38 0.96 -19.73 -7.13
C VAL A 38 0.60 -20.81 -8.15
N GLY A 39 -0.50 -20.64 -8.87
CA GLY A 39 -0.92 -21.51 -9.97
C GLY A 39 -1.61 -22.77 -9.49
N ILE A 40 -1.09 -23.95 -9.88
CA ILE A 40 -1.70 -25.24 -9.58
C ILE A 40 -1.84 -25.51 -8.09
N LEU A 41 -0.97 -24.95 -7.26
CA LEU A 41 -0.98 -25.19 -5.81
C LEU A 41 -2.18 -24.57 -5.12
N ASP A 42 -2.70 -23.46 -5.63
CA ASP A 42 -3.87 -22.76 -5.08
C ASP A 42 -4.99 -22.50 -6.08
N GLY A 43 -4.94 -23.15 -7.24
CA GLY A 43 -5.87 -22.96 -8.35
C GLY A 43 -7.27 -23.53 -8.15
N SER A 44 -7.57 -24.19 -7.02
CA SER A 44 -8.90 -24.70 -6.70
C SER A 44 -9.26 -24.44 -5.24
N PRO A 45 -10.56 -24.34 -4.89
CA PRO A 45 -10.99 -24.16 -3.50
C PRO A 45 -10.43 -25.21 -2.55
N ALA A 46 -10.35 -26.46 -2.97
CA ALA A 46 -9.78 -27.56 -2.19
C ALA A 46 -8.28 -27.38 -1.94
N SER A 47 -7.52 -26.99 -2.98
CA SER A 47 -6.08 -26.73 -2.87
C SER A 47 -5.78 -25.50 -2.01
N ARG A 48 -6.66 -24.50 -2.00
CA ARG A 48 -6.56 -23.31 -1.17
C ARG A 48 -6.90 -23.55 0.31
N GLY A 49 -7.52 -24.67 0.64
CA GLY A 49 -7.99 -24.95 2.01
C GLY A 49 -9.32 -24.27 2.35
N THR A 50 -10.10 -23.78 1.36
CA THR A 50 -11.39 -23.10 1.60
C THR A 50 -12.58 -24.06 1.68
N ILE A 51 -12.45 -25.27 1.16
CA ILE A 51 -13.43 -26.36 1.29
C ILE A 51 -12.76 -27.66 1.75
N PRO A 52 -13.48 -28.58 2.41
CA PRO A 52 -12.92 -29.86 2.85
C PRO A 52 -12.52 -30.74 1.66
N LEU A 53 -11.48 -31.51 1.87
CA LEU A 53 -11.00 -32.51 0.91
C LEU A 53 -11.85 -33.75 0.90
N THR A 54 -11.93 -34.45 -0.25
CA THR A 54 -12.45 -35.77 -0.33
C THR A 54 -11.49 -36.76 0.34
N GLN A 55 -12.00 -37.92 0.80
CA GLN A 55 -11.18 -38.96 1.45
C GLN A 55 -10.04 -39.46 0.54
N GLU A 56 -10.32 -39.61 -0.75
CA GLU A 56 -9.31 -39.98 -1.74
C GLU A 56 -8.18 -38.93 -1.79
N ARG A 57 -8.54 -37.64 -1.84
CA ARG A 57 -7.56 -36.54 -1.89
C ARG A 57 -6.74 -36.41 -0.59
N ILE A 58 -7.36 -36.69 0.56
CA ILE A 58 -6.66 -36.76 1.84
C ILE A 58 -5.58 -37.82 1.81
N ASN A 59 -5.92 -39.04 1.37
CA ASN A 59 -5.00 -40.16 1.33
C ASN A 59 -3.85 -39.90 0.35
N THR A 60 -4.16 -39.40 -0.86
CA THR A 60 -3.16 -39.09 -1.90
C THR A 60 -2.22 -37.96 -1.46
N THR A 61 -2.79 -36.89 -0.89
CA THR A 61 -1.98 -35.76 -0.40
C THR A 61 -1.08 -36.18 0.75
N ARG A 62 -1.62 -36.92 1.72
CA ARG A 62 -0.84 -37.42 2.87
C ARG A 62 0.33 -38.30 2.42
N GLN A 63 0.06 -39.26 1.54
CA GLN A 63 1.09 -40.15 1.04
C GLN A 63 2.15 -39.38 0.23
N GLY A 64 1.75 -38.50 -0.67
CA GLY A 64 2.67 -37.71 -1.47
C GLY A 64 3.57 -36.78 -0.65
N LEU A 65 3.06 -36.21 0.45
CA LEU A 65 3.88 -35.39 1.36
C LEU A 65 4.87 -36.25 2.16
N ILE A 66 4.44 -37.44 2.61
CA ILE A 66 5.32 -38.42 3.30
C ILE A 66 6.43 -38.86 2.36
N ASP A 67 6.11 -39.28 1.15
CA ASP A 67 7.07 -39.73 0.15
C ASP A 67 8.09 -38.61 -0.24
N ALA A 68 7.63 -37.37 -0.23
CA ALA A 68 8.48 -36.20 -0.49
C ALA A 68 9.27 -35.71 0.77
N ASN A 69 9.11 -36.40 1.90
CA ASN A 69 9.68 -35.97 3.20
C ASN A 69 9.29 -34.53 3.57
N GLN A 70 8.04 -34.14 3.30
CA GLN A 70 7.48 -32.85 3.62
C GLN A 70 6.51 -32.94 4.80
N PRO A 71 6.32 -31.87 5.57
CA PRO A 71 5.30 -31.80 6.61
C PRO A 71 3.91 -32.10 6.03
N VAL A 72 3.08 -32.85 6.77
CA VAL A 72 1.70 -33.10 6.37
C VAL A 72 0.88 -31.83 6.65
N LEU A 73 0.60 -31.09 5.59
CA LEU A 73 -0.15 -29.83 5.62
C LEU A 73 -1.67 -30.11 5.51
N LEU A 74 -2.21 -30.82 6.50
CA LEU A 74 -3.64 -31.13 6.62
C LEU A 74 -4.11 -30.76 8.02
N ILE A 75 -5.27 -30.13 8.10
CA ILE A 75 -5.91 -29.74 9.37
C ILE A 75 -7.36 -30.26 9.40
N ASP A 76 -7.74 -30.87 10.52
CA ASP A 76 -9.11 -31.31 10.77
C ASP A 76 -9.88 -30.16 11.42
N ARG A 77 -11.04 -29.84 10.83
CA ARG A 77 -12.03 -28.89 11.34
C ARG A 77 -13.38 -29.59 11.49
N GLU A 78 -14.34 -28.94 12.12
CA GLU A 78 -15.68 -29.50 12.34
C GLU A 78 -16.34 -30.06 11.05
N GLN A 79 -16.11 -29.42 9.92
CA GLN A 79 -16.71 -29.73 8.62
C GLN A 79 -15.89 -30.71 7.77
N GLY A 80 -14.72 -31.16 8.26
CA GLY A 80 -13.85 -32.12 7.56
C GLY A 80 -12.37 -31.76 7.60
N THR A 81 -11.57 -32.46 6.78
CA THR A 81 -10.13 -32.25 6.66
C THR A 81 -9.83 -31.25 5.51
N TYR A 82 -9.01 -30.28 5.77
CA TYR A 82 -8.63 -29.19 4.83
C TYR A 82 -7.13 -29.19 4.55
N MET A 83 -6.71 -28.58 3.44
CA MET A 83 -5.32 -28.17 3.27
C MET A 83 -4.97 -27.09 4.27
N ASP A 84 -3.86 -27.24 4.99
CA ASP A 84 -3.31 -26.24 5.92
C ASP A 84 -2.15 -25.48 5.27
N VAL A 85 -2.48 -24.66 4.30
CA VAL A 85 -1.49 -23.96 3.45
C VAL A 85 -1.60 -22.43 3.53
N GLY A 86 -2.58 -21.90 4.27
CA GLY A 86 -2.80 -20.45 4.43
C GLY A 86 -3.27 -19.73 3.16
N PHE A 87 -3.50 -20.42 2.05
CA PHE A 87 -3.93 -19.80 0.79
C PHE A 87 -5.37 -19.27 0.84
N ASP A 88 -6.18 -19.79 1.76
CA ASP A 88 -7.53 -19.32 2.06
C ASP A 88 -7.57 -17.88 2.62
N GLN A 89 -6.44 -17.41 3.16
CA GLN A 89 -6.31 -16.07 3.72
C GLN A 89 -5.76 -15.03 2.72
N TRP A 90 -5.36 -15.46 1.53
CA TRP A 90 -4.79 -14.55 0.54
C TRP A 90 -5.88 -13.80 -0.23
N GLY A 91 -5.62 -12.52 -0.50
CA GLY A 91 -6.44 -11.63 -1.33
C GLY A 91 -5.66 -11.06 -2.51
N ALA A 92 -6.34 -10.34 -3.39
CA ALA A 92 -5.76 -9.66 -4.56
C ALA A 92 -4.99 -8.38 -4.21
N SER A 93 -4.55 -8.25 -3.02
CA SER A 93 -4.15 -7.09 -2.27
C SER A 93 -3.29 -6.05 -3.00
N GLY A 94 -2.00 -6.27 -3.14
CA GLY A 94 -1.08 -5.21 -3.50
C GLY A 94 -1.09 -4.84 -4.99
N LEU A 95 -1.27 -3.54 -5.29
CA LEU A 95 -1.06 -2.98 -6.62
C LEU A 95 -0.02 -1.87 -6.56
N ALA A 96 0.82 -1.81 -7.60
CA ALA A 96 1.60 -0.63 -7.93
C ALA A 96 0.70 0.31 -8.74
N ALA A 97 0.63 1.57 -8.32
CA ALA A 97 -0.12 2.59 -9.02
C ALA A 97 0.77 3.82 -9.27
N VAL A 98 0.52 4.49 -10.39
CA VAL A 98 1.23 5.71 -10.77
C VAL A 98 0.24 6.77 -11.22
N TRP A 99 0.59 8.04 -11.04
CA TRP A 99 -0.10 9.15 -11.66
C TRP A 99 0.68 9.58 -12.91
N ALA A 100 0.16 9.21 -14.07
CA ALA A 100 0.73 9.54 -15.36
C ALA A 100 -0.24 10.43 -16.16
N GLU A 101 0.28 11.34 -16.96
CA GLU A 101 -0.53 12.24 -17.80
C GLU A 101 -1.29 11.46 -18.88
N GLU A 102 -0.67 10.37 -19.39
CA GLU A 102 -1.22 9.52 -20.44
C GLU A 102 -0.94 8.04 -20.14
N ASN A 103 -1.78 7.16 -20.69
CA ASN A 103 -1.54 5.73 -20.65
C ASN A 103 -0.58 5.30 -21.79
N THR A 104 0.63 5.87 -21.76
CA THR A 104 1.73 5.53 -22.66
C THR A 104 2.91 5.01 -21.86
N ARG A 105 3.79 4.24 -22.51
CA ARG A 105 5.00 3.72 -21.87
C ARG A 105 5.88 4.83 -21.32
N GLU A 106 6.06 5.89 -22.08
CA GLU A 106 6.88 7.04 -21.78
C GLU A 106 6.35 7.80 -20.56
N SER A 107 5.05 8.07 -20.53
CA SER A 107 4.39 8.78 -19.43
C SER A 107 4.39 7.96 -18.14
N ILE A 108 4.11 6.67 -18.22
CA ILE A 108 4.18 5.75 -17.08
C ILE A 108 5.62 5.66 -16.53
N PHE A 109 6.61 5.52 -17.43
CA PHE A 109 8.02 5.48 -17.03
C PHE A 109 8.45 6.79 -16.35
N LYS A 110 8.04 7.95 -16.87
CA LYS A 110 8.29 9.25 -16.28
C LYS A 110 7.71 9.33 -14.85
N ALA A 111 6.46 8.90 -14.66
CA ALA A 111 5.81 8.88 -13.35
C ALA A 111 6.53 7.97 -12.35
N LEU A 112 6.98 6.78 -12.78
CA LEU A 112 7.79 5.89 -11.96
C LEU A 112 9.13 6.53 -11.58
N ARG A 113 9.81 7.18 -12.52
CA ARG A 113 11.08 7.90 -12.27
C ARG A 113 10.92 9.07 -11.32
N ASN A 114 9.81 9.79 -11.41
CA ASN A 114 9.46 10.87 -10.50
C ASN A 114 8.97 10.36 -9.13
N LYS A 115 8.78 9.04 -8.98
CA LYS A 115 8.25 8.40 -7.77
C LYS A 115 6.82 8.87 -7.42
N GLU A 116 6.09 9.33 -8.42
CA GLU A 116 4.68 9.70 -8.26
C GLU A 116 3.81 8.46 -8.27
N THR A 117 4.05 7.62 -7.26
CA THR A 117 3.54 6.26 -7.12
C THR A 117 2.87 6.08 -5.78
N PHE A 118 1.92 5.16 -5.74
CA PHE A 118 1.32 4.72 -4.48
C PHE A 118 1.02 3.22 -4.51
N ALA A 119 0.78 2.66 -3.33
CA ALA A 119 0.51 1.26 -3.12
C ALA A 119 -0.92 1.04 -2.62
N THR A 120 -1.51 -0.10 -2.98
CA THR A 120 -2.67 -0.64 -2.29
C THR A 120 -2.31 -1.94 -1.59
N SER A 121 -3.04 -2.29 -0.54
CA SER A 121 -2.86 -3.55 0.21
C SER A 121 -4.21 -4.23 0.48
N GLY A 122 -5.15 -4.11 -0.42
CA GLY A 122 -6.54 -4.58 -0.34
C GLY A 122 -7.38 -3.78 -1.30
N SER A 123 -8.34 -3.03 -0.79
CA SER A 123 -9.19 -2.15 -1.61
C SER A 123 -8.36 -1.21 -2.48
N ARG A 124 -8.80 -1.02 -3.73
CA ARG A 124 -8.13 -0.18 -4.72
C ARG A 124 -8.40 1.31 -4.49
N ILE A 125 -7.94 1.80 -3.36
CA ILE A 125 -8.01 3.22 -3.00
C ILE A 125 -7.11 4.00 -3.94
N LYS A 126 -7.58 5.14 -4.44
CA LYS A 126 -6.75 6.11 -5.16
C LYS A 126 -6.28 7.17 -4.18
N LEU A 127 -5.00 7.50 -4.24
CA LEU A 127 -4.35 8.41 -3.30
C LEU A 127 -3.50 9.42 -4.05
N ARG A 128 -3.62 10.71 -3.68
CA ARG A 128 -2.66 11.76 -4.00
C ARG A 128 -2.19 12.44 -2.72
N PHE A 129 -0.94 12.84 -2.71
CA PHE A 129 -0.32 13.52 -1.60
C PHE A 129 0.57 14.65 -2.13
N PHE A 130 0.35 15.83 -1.62
CA PHE A 130 1.12 17.02 -1.97
C PHE A 130 1.66 17.68 -0.71
N ALA A 131 2.78 18.36 -0.86
CA ALA A 131 3.39 19.16 0.20
C ALA A 131 3.90 20.48 -0.36
N GLY A 132 3.84 21.54 0.43
CA GLY A 132 4.36 22.84 0.04
C GLY A 132 3.99 23.93 1.02
N TYR A 133 4.61 25.07 0.88
CA TYR A 133 4.38 26.21 1.77
C TYR A 133 3.11 26.99 1.43
N ASP A 134 2.62 26.86 0.19
CA ASP A 134 1.42 27.55 -0.32
C ASP A 134 0.23 26.63 -0.51
N ILE A 135 0.37 25.35 -0.17
CA ILE A 135 -0.68 24.31 -0.29
C ILE A 135 -1.95 24.66 0.48
N ALA A 136 -1.84 25.35 1.62
CA ALA A 136 -3.00 25.78 2.40
C ALA A 136 -3.95 26.72 1.64
N SER A 137 -3.48 27.35 0.55
CA SER A 137 -4.28 28.24 -0.29
C SER A 137 -5.01 27.56 -1.44
N VAL A 138 -4.91 26.21 -1.55
CA VAL A 138 -5.64 25.40 -2.53
C VAL A 138 -7.13 25.39 -2.16
N ASP A 139 -7.97 25.70 -3.14
CA ASP A 139 -9.42 25.60 -2.98
C ASP A 139 -9.86 24.13 -3.08
N LEU A 140 -10.28 23.57 -1.95
CA LEU A 140 -10.67 22.15 -1.83
C LEU A 140 -11.96 21.81 -2.56
N ASP A 141 -12.83 22.78 -2.82
CA ASP A 141 -14.10 22.61 -3.52
C ASP A 141 -13.98 22.87 -5.04
N SER A 142 -12.82 23.31 -5.49
CA SER A 142 -12.57 23.60 -6.90
C SER A 142 -12.46 22.34 -7.75
N SER A 143 -13.02 22.37 -8.95
CA SER A 143 -12.79 21.35 -10.00
C SER A 143 -11.31 21.26 -10.39
N ASP A 144 -10.53 22.34 -10.20
CA ASP A 144 -9.13 22.47 -10.56
C ASP A 144 -8.18 22.19 -9.37
N LEU A 145 -8.70 21.63 -8.27
CA LEU A 145 -7.96 21.31 -7.06
C LEU A 145 -6.60 20.68 -7.34
N ILE A 146 -6.56 19.68 -8.21
CA ILE A 146 -5.31 18.95 -8.50
C ILE A 146 -4.30 19.85 -9.25
N SER A 147 -4.75 20.64 -10.22
CA SER A 147 -3.89 21.60 -10.92
C SER A 147 -3.31 22.64 -9.95
N GLN A 148 -4.15 23.20 -9.08
CA GLN A 148 -3.71 24.11 -8.04
C GLN A 148 -2.68 23.48 -7.09
N ALA A 149 -2.86 22.18 -6.75
CA ALA A 149 -1.93 21.48 -5.87
C ALA A 149 -0.56 21.29 -6.51
N TYR A 150 -0.48 21.06 -7.83
CA TYR A 150 0.78 21.01 -8.58
C TYR A 150 1.45 22.38 -8.72
N GLU A 151 0.67 23.47 -8.82
CA GLU A 151 1.20 24.84 -8.91
C GLU A 151 1.75 25.34 -7.57
N LYS A 152 1.13 24.96 -6.45
CA LYS A 152 1.42 25.49 -5.11
C LYS A 152 2.29 24.58 -4.25
N GLY A 153 2.61 23.40 -4.73
CA GLY A 153 3.39 22.41 -4.01
C GLY A 153 4.03 21.38 -4.91
N VAL A 154 4.54 20.35 -4.29
CA VAL A 154 5.16 19.20 -4.96
C VAL A 154 4.37 17.93 -4.69
N PRO A 155 4.26 17.00 -5.67
CA PRO A 155 3.55 15.74 -5.50
C PRO A 155 4.35 14.75 -4.66
N MET A 156 3.70 13.63 -4.31
CA MET A 156 4.35 12.48 -3.68
C MET A 156 5.62 12.06 -4.44
N GLY A 157 6.62 11.59 -3.70
CA GLY A 157 7.92 11.19 -4.25
C GLY A 157 8.93 12.32 -4.39
N SER A 158 8.49 13.58 -4.21
CA SER A 158 9.35 14.77 -4.30
C SER A 158 9.96 15.13 -2.94
N ASP A 159 10.94 16.00 -3.00
CA ASP A 159 11.52 16.69 -1.84
C ASP A 159 11.01 18.14 -1.81
N ILE A 160 10.78 18.70 -0.62
CA ILE A 160 10.63 20.16 -0.41
C ILE A 160 11.92 20.71 0.17
N ASN A 161 12.36 21.84 -0.35
CA ASN A 161 13.48 22.57 0.24
C ASN A 161 13.04 23.13 1.58
N TYR A 162 13.93 23.04 2.56
CA TYR A 162 13.69 23.59 3.88
C TYR A 162 13.63 25.12 3.83
N ASP A 163 12.66 25.69 4.52
CA ASP A 163 12.47 27.11 4.71
C ASP A 163 12.37 27.37 6.22
N ASP A 164 13.25 28.21 6.76
CA ASP A 164 13.33 28.48 8.20
C ASP A 164 12.14 29.29 8.72
N ASP A 165 11.52 30.09 7.84
CA ASP A 165 10.49 31.06 8.21
C ASP A 165 9.07 30.55 7.97
N ARG A 166 8.91 29.42 7.27
CA ARG A 166 7.60 28.91 6.85
C ARG A 166 7.39 27.46 7.27
N GLU A 167 6.17 27.13 7.64
CA GLU A 167 5.76 25.75 7.92
C GLU A 167 5.15 25.10 6.67
N PRO A 168 5.60 23.90 6.26
CA PRO A 168 5.00 23.23 5.12
C PRO A 168 3.62 22.68 5.48
N HIS A 169 2.71 22.82 4.55
CA HIS A 169 1.38 22.26 4.57
C HIS A 169 1.30 21.01 3.70
N PHE A 170 0.35 20.12 4.03
CA PHE A 170 0.15 18.86 3.33
C PHE A 170 -1.30 18.74 2.88
N LEU A 171 -1.48 18.28 1.64
CA LEU A 171 -2.78 17.98 1.07
C LEU A 171 -2.86 16.50 0.75
N VAL A 172 -3.86 15.82 1.30
CA VAL A 172 -4.18 14.43 0.97
C VAL A 172 -5.51 14.39 0.25
N TRP A 173 -5.52 13.78 -0.92
CA TRP A 173 -6.73 13.46 -1.67
C TRP A 173 -6.84 11.94 -1.78
N ALA A 174 -7.97 11.37 -1.32
CA ALA A 174 -8.18 9.94 -1.36
C ALA A 174 -9.61 9.59 -1.78
N VAL A 175 -9.73 8.56 -2.62
CA VAL A 175 -11.02 8.03 -3.08
C VAL A 175 -11.06 6.53 -2.83
N LYS A 176 -12.13 6.05 -2.19
CA LYS A 176 -12.34 4.63 -1.94
C LYS A 176 -12.42 3.83 -3.25
N GLY A 177 -12.03 2.57 -3.20
CA GLY A 177 -12.26 1.64 -4.31
C GLY A 177 -13.76 1.52 -4.64
N LYS A 178 -14.09 1.32 -5.92
CA LYS A 178 -15.50 1.28 -6.41
C LYS A 178 -16.40 0.37 -5.58
N HIS A 179 -15.90 -0.80 -5.19
CA HIS A 179 -16.63 -1.82 -4.43
C HIS A 179 -16.15 -1.92 -2.97
N GLY A 180 -15.23 -1.03 -2.55
CA GLY A 180 -14.70 -1.01 -1.19
C GLY A 180 -15.64 -0.36 -0.19
N ALA A 181 -15.43 -0.66 1.08
CA ALA A 181 -16.06 0.02 2.20
C ALA A 181 -15.69 1.52 2.20
N PRO A 182 -16.47 2.38 2.88
CA PRO A 182 -16.07 3.75 3.14
C PRO A 182 -14.70 3.84 3.80
N LEU A 183 -13.97 4.93 3.53
CA LEU A 183 -12.70 5.18 4.19
C LEU A 183 -12.95 5.45 5.68
N GLN A 184 -12.24 4.73 6.53
CA GLN A 184 -12.36 4.89 7.98
C GLN A 184 -11.56 6.11 8.47
N ARG A 185 -10.34 6.30 7.94
CA ARG A 185 -9.45 7.38 8.35
C ARG A 185 -8.38 7.66 7.29
N ILE A 186 -7.79 8.84 7.39
CA ILE A 186 -6.57 9.23 6.68
C ILE A 186 -5.55 9.63 7.74
N GLN A 187 -4.34 9.12 7.62
CA GLN A 187 -3.24 9.38 8.55
C GLN A 187 -1.99 9.79 7.78
N ILE A 188 -1.20 10.68 8.36
CA ILE A 188 0.16 11.01 7.90
C ILE A 188 1.13 10.46 8.93
N ILE A 189 2.08 9.66 8.48
CA ILE A 189 3.16 9.13 9.30
C ILE A 189 4.41 9.94 9.02
N LYS A 190 4.91 10.64 10.04
CA LYS A 190 6.16 11.40 9.98
C LYS A 190 7.29 10.60 10.60
N GLY A 191 8.33 10.33 9.83
CA GLY A 191 9.57 9.73 10.32
C GLY A 191 10.71 10.73 10.24
N TRP A 192 11.58 10.76 11.27
CA TRP A 192 12.76 11.62 11.28
C TRP A 192 13.89 11.02 12.13
N ILE A 193 15.07 11.57 11.98
CA ILE A 193 16.19 11.29 12.89
C ILE A 193 16.26 12.40 13.93
N ASP A 194 16.20 12.04 15.18
CA ASP A 194 16.37 12.97 16.28
C ASP A 194 17.80 13.51 16.32
N ALA A 195 17.94 14.83 16.22
CA ALA A 195 19.26 15.46 16.10
C ALA A 195 20.15 15.28 17.34
N ASN A 196 19.55 15.13 18.53
CA ASN A 196 20.29 15.00 19.76
C ASN A 196 20.77 13.57 20.04
N SER A 197 19.91 12.58 19.73
CA SER A 197 20.21 11.16 20.01
C SER A 197 20.68 10.37 18.81
N GLY A 198 20.55 10.89 17.58
CA GLY A 198 20.81 10.17 16.34
C GLY A 198 19.89 8.98 16.09
N ARG A 199 18.80 8.85 16.84
CA ARG A 199 17.88 7.73 16.75
C ARG A 199 16.68 8.04 15.86
N PRO A 200 16.14 7.05 15.13
CA PRO A 200 14.91 7.21 14.38
C PRO A 200 13.73 7.42 15.33
N LYS A 201 12.85 8.36 14.95
CA LYS A 201 11.56 8.61 15.59
C LYS A 201 10.46 8.56 14.57
N GLU A 202 9.26 8.25 15.01
CA GLU A 202 8.05 8.23 14.20
C GLU A 202 6.89 8.84 14.99
N MET A 203 6.00 9.51 14.26
CA MET A 203 4.73 9.99 14.81
C MET A 203 3.63 9.86 13.77
N VAL A 204 2.45 9.41 14.23
CA VAL A 204 1.24 9.26 13.41
C VAL A 204 0.30 10.42 13.72
N TYR A 205 -0.16 11.09 12.66
CA TYR A 205 -1.14 12.19 12.73
C TYR A 205 -2.43 11.75 12.06
N ASP A 206 -3.54 11.83 12.78
CA ASP A 206 -4.86 11.65 12.19
C ASP A 206 -5.26 12.93 11.44
N VAL A 207 -5.44 12.81 10.11
CA VAL A 207 -5.90 13.93 9.26
C VAL A 207 -7.41 14.03 9.31
N VAL A 208 -8.09 12.89 9.11
CA VAL A 208 -9.54 12.76 9.19
C VAL A 208 -9.92 11.35 9.61
N CYS A 209 -10.99 11.24 10.42
CA CYS A 209 -11.61 9.98 10.82
C CYS A 209 -13.11 10.03 10.51
N SER A 210 -13.73 8.90 10.16
CA SER A 210 -15.17 8.83 9.85
C SER A 210 -16.07 9.25 11.02
N ASP A 211 -15.60 9.06 12.25
CA ASP A 211 -16.33 9.32 13.49
C ASP A 211 -15.92 10.64 14.18
N ALA A 212 -15.08 11.45 13.54
CA ALA A 212 -14.55 12.69 14.07
C ALA A 212 -14.89 13.89 13.18
N VAL A 213 -14.86 15.09 13.77
CA VAL A 213 -14.98 16.35 13.02
C VAL A 213 -13.84 16.47 12.02
N SER A 214 -14.17 16.72 10.78
CA SER A 214 -13.21 16.85 9.69
C SER A 214 -12.25 18.02 9.92
N TYR A 215 -10.94 17.75 9.92
CA TYR A 215 -9.91 18.78 9.77
C TYR A 215 -9.48 18.81 8.31
N THR A 216 -9.66 19.93 7.65
CA THR A 216 -9.35 20.07 6.21
C THR A 216 -7.89 20.37 5.92
N HIS A 217 -7.16 20.92 6.90
CA HIS A 217 -5.73 21.23 6.79
C HIS A 217 -4.99 20.77 8.04
N LEU A 218 -3.89 20.10 7.85
CA LEU A 218 -2.97 19.71 8.92
C LEU A 218 -1.61 20.38 8.71
N THR A 219 -1.20 21.19 9.69
CA THR A 219 0.18 21.66 9.78
C THR A 219 0.96 20.69 10.64
N LEU A 220 1.91 19.99 10.04
CA LEU A 220 2.79 19.11 10.83
C LEU A 220 3.94 19.92 11.41
N PRO A 221 4.23 19.80 12.73
CA PRO A 221 5.40 20.43 13.31
C PRO A 221 6.67 19.99 12.58
N THR A 222 7.36 20.91 11.96
CA THR A 222 8.62 20.66 11.26
C THR A 222 9.83 20.91 12.15
N LYS A 223 9.66 21.76 13.16
CA LYS A 223 10.67 21.94 14.21
C LYS A 223 10.56 20.78 15.20
N GLN A 224 11.70 20.19 15.52
CA GLN A 224 11.79 19.21 16.59
C GLN A 224 11.59 19.93 17.93
N PRO A 225 10.89 19.31 18.88
CA PRO A 225 10.86 19.85 20.25
C PRO A 225 12.22 19.81 20.89
#